data_5e1f412c2c8d2a21220f205be16c888b
#
_entry.id   5e1f412c2c8d2a21220f205be16c888b
#
_cell.length_a   1.000
_cell.length_b   1.000
_cell.length_c   1.000
_cell.angle_alpha   90.00
_cell.angle_beta   90.00
_cell.angle_gamma   90.00
#
_symmetry.space_group_name_H-M   'P 1'
#
loop_
_entity.id
_entity.type
_entity.pdbx_description
1 polymer ?
#
loop_
_entity_poly.entity_id
_entity_poly.type
_entity_poly.pdbx_seq_one_letter_code
_entity_poly.pdbx_strand_id
1 'polypeptide(L)'
;MNLLRNIKSFKLIIVIFCGTVVGVPEEITNPPTYDYYQDKGDSFNYIGAKTYKGDFIQTTSGKVLSQRAEGILYWEDIPFALPPLGNLRWKAPVAFVAEDFHINPKENNFCHQEIGGQIQEINQAGSEDCLYLDIRAPHGSRDNLPVMFWIHGGGNTSGHKDFYNFSELVKRKDVIVVSPNYRLGPLGFFTHPAIQDYHSGIDKTSNFGILDLVLALKWVNENIASFGGDPNNITIFGESAGGHNVLSLLVAKQAKGLFHKAISQSGYTKSSSLQNAYKSEN
;
A
#
# COMPACT_ATOMS: atom_id res chain seq x y z
N MET A 1 36.37 13.07 1.37
CA MET A 1 35.90 13.23 2.75
C MET A 1 35.26 14.61 2.86
N ASN A 2 34.03 14.77 2.34
CA ASN A 2 33.14 15.95 2.53
C ASN A 2 31.85 15.77 1.73
N LEU A 3 31.03 14.69 2.07
CA LEU A 3 29.72 14.48 1.43
C LEU A 3 28.58 14.36 2.44
N LEU A 4 28.81 14.71 3.70
CA LEU A 4 27.82 14.51 4.79
C LEU A 4 27.36 15.80 5.47
N ARG A 5 27.53 16.98 4.84
CA ARG A 5 27.29 18.26 5.55
C ARG A 5 26.00 19.00 5.19
N ASN A 6 25.05 18.42 4.47
CA ASN A 6 23.78 19.11 4.16
C ASN A 6 22.52 18.25 4.33
N ILE A 7 22.50 17.36 5.32
CA ILE A 7 21.25 16.69 5.73
C ILE A 7 20.76 17.36 7.01
N LYS A 8 20.03 18.46 6.88
CA LYS A 8 19.27 19.03 7.98
C LYS A 8 18.11 18.08 8.30
N SER A 9 18.19 17.46 9.47
CA SER A 9 17.10 16.83 10.23
C SER A 9 16.33 15.68 9.57
N PHE A 10 17.00 14.59 9.18
CA PHE A 10 16.35 13.30 9.07
C PHE A 10 16.58 12.52 10.37
N LYS A 11 15.57 12.44 11.26
CA LYS A 11 15.57 11.45 12.34
C LYS A 11 15.06 10.14 11.76
N LEU A 12 15.95 9.39 11.12
CA LEU A 12 15.64 8.02 10.65
C LEU A 12 15.60 7.10 11.88
N ILE A 13 14.42 6.68 12.28
CA ILE A 13 14.26 5.59 13.25
C ILE A 13 14.07 4.30 12.43
N ILE A 14 15.14 3.52 12.30
CA ILE A 14 15.08 2.16 11.74
C ILE A 14 14.87 1.22 12.92
N VAL A 15 13.67 0.67 13.07
CA VAL A 15 13.42 -0.41 14.01
C VAL A 15 13.52 -1.73 13.22
N ILE A 16 14.65 -2.42 13.35
CA ILE A 16 14.82 -3.76 12.79
C ILE A 16 14.48 -4.75 13.90
N PHE A 17 13.30 -5.35 13.84
CA PHE A 17 13.02 -6.52 14.65
C PHE A 17 13.68 -7.74 14.00
N CYS A 18 14.87 -8.08 14.47
CA CYS A 18 15.47 -9.37 14.22
C CYS A 18 14.86 -10.35 15.24
N GLY A 19 13.86 -11.13 14.81
CA GLY A 19 13.35 -12.22 15.64
C GLY A 19 14.45 -13.25 15.85
N THR A 20 14.89 -13.43 17.08
CA THR A 20 15.65 -14.62 17.47
C THR A 20 14.76 -15.83 17.19
N VAL A 21 15.24 -16.73 16.34
CA VAL A 21 14.63 -18.05 16.15
C VAL A 21 14.75 -18.79 17.49
N VAL A 22 13.73 -18.71 18.30
CA VAL A 22 13.53 -19.63 19.41
C VAL A 22 13.14 -20.97 18.80
N GLY A 23 13.85 -22.03 19.15
CA GLY A 23 13.76 -23.36 18.56
C GLY A 23 12.30 -23.79 18.33
N VAL A 24 12.02 -24.20 17.11
CA VAL A 24 10.76 -24.78 16.69
C VAL A 24 10.59 -26.10 17.43
N PRO A 25 9.52 -26.34 18.22
CA PRO A 25 9.21 -27.67 18.69
C PRO A 25 8.89 -28.53 17.45
N GLU A 26 9.56 -29.69 17.34
CA GLU A 26 9.16 -30.76 16.43
C GLU A 26 7.75 -31.23 16.83
N GLU A 27 6.78 -30.84 16.08
CA GLU A 27 5.45 -31.39 15.86
C GLU A 27 4.45 -30.27 15.52
N ILE A 28 4.61 -29.70 14.32
CA ILE A 28 3.46 -29.11 13.63
C ILE A 28 3.36 -29.83 12.28
N THR A 29 2.70 -30.98 12.29
CA THR A 29 2.46 -31.80 11.11
C THR A 29 1.36 -31.27 10.19
N ASN A 30 0.78 -30.11 10.46
CA ASN A 30 -0.02 -29.33 9.51
C ASN A 30 0.14 -27.86 9.88
N PRO A 31 0.67 -26.99 8.98
CA PRO A 31 0.46 -25.57 9.18
C PRO A 31 -1.05 -25.34 9.21
N PRO A 32 -1.55 -24.48 10.11
CA PRO A 32 -2.94 -24.09 10.04
C PRO A 32 -3.17 -23.58 8.62
N THR A 33 -4.04 -24.22 7.88
CA THR A 33 -4.60 -23.67 6.65
C THR A 33 -5.32 -22.42 7.09
N TYR A 34 -4.65 -21.27 7.02
CA TYR A 34 -5.30 -19.99 7.11
C TYR A 34 -6.23 -19.94 5.91
N ASP A 35 -7.48 -20.23 6.14
CA ASP A 35 -8.52 -20.04 5.15
C ASP A 35 -8.73 -18.53 5.03
N TYR A 36 -7.95 -17.93 4.18
CA TYR A 36 -7.85 -16.50 3.90
C TYR A 36 -9.20 -15.88 3.50
N TYR A 37 -10.17 -16.74 3.19
CA TYR A 37 -11.50 -16.37 2.73
C TYR A 37 -12.63 -16.73 3.67
N GLN A 38 -12.42 -17.65 4.63
CA GLN A 38 -13.49 -17.98 5.59
C GLN A 38 -13.58 -16.98 6.75
N ASP A 39 -12.55 -16.21 7.05
CA ASP A 39 -12.64 -15.10 7.99
C ASP A 39 -13.43 -13.89 7.43
N LYS A 40 -13.78 -13.90 6.13
CA LYS A 40 -14.90 -13.09 5.61
C LYS A 40 -16.28 -13.63 6.01
N GLY A 41 -16.35 -14.76 6.70
CA GLY A 41 -17.57 -15.33 7.26
C GLY A 41 -18.17 -14.50 8.40
N ASP A 42 -17.37 -13.80 9.15
CA ASP A 42 -17.79 -12.58 9.82
C ASP A 42 -17.71 -11.47 8.76
N SER A 43 -18.60 -11.59 7.76
CA SER A 43 -19.04 -10.40 7.06
C SER A 43 -19.01 -9.28 8.09
N PHE A 44 -18.19 -8.26 7.88
CA PHE A 44 -18.51 -6.96 8.40
C PHE A 44 -19.96 -6.75 7.95
N ASN A 45 -20.87 -7.29 8.73
CA ASN A 45 -22.26 -6.99 8.60
C ASN A 45 -22.27 -5.49 8.85
N TYR A 46 -22.33 -4.73 7.77
CA TYR A 46 -22.80 -3.36 7.77
C TYR A 46 -24.24 -3.37 8.26
N ILE A 47 -24.42 -3.93 9.50
CA ILE A 47 -25.69 -3.92 10.20
C ILE A 47 -25.89 -2.46 10.56
N GLY A 48 -26.59 -1.79 9.64
CA GLY A 48 -27.16 -0.49 9.90
C GLY A 48 -26.09 0.53 10.30
N ALA A 49 -25.11 0.80 9.45
CA ALA A 49 -24.51 2.11 9.44
C ALA A 49 -25.69 3.09 9.32
N LYS A 50 -26.16 3.62 10.46
CA LYS A 50 -26.96 4.83 10.41
C LYS A 50 -26.14 5.73 9.56
N THR A 51 -26.64 6.00 8.35
CA THR A 51 -26.07 6.98 7.45
C THR A 51 -26.08 8.29 8.22
N TYR A 52 -25.02 8.54 8.97
CA TYR A 52 -24.69 9.89 9.32
C TYR A 52 -24.52 10.55 7.97
N LYS A 53 -25.20 11.69 7.76
CA LYS A 53 -24.83 12.62 6.70
C LYS A 53 -23.40 13.03 7.05
N GLY A 54 -22.44 12.22 6.63
CA GLY A 54 -21.03 12.50 6.78
C GLY A 54 -20.70 13.67 5.89
N ASP A 55 -19.79 14.51 6.34
CA ASP A 55 -19.28 15.57 5.49
C ASP A 55 -18.44 14.95 4.38
N PHE A 56 -18.63 15.43 3.16
CA PHE A 56 -17.75 15.09 2.05
C PHE A 56 -16.43 15.82 2.23
N ILE A 57 -15.35 15.06 2.07
CA ILE A 57 -14.01 15.63 1.96
C ILE A 57 -13.66 15.76 0.48
N GLN A 58 -13.26 16.96 0.07
CA GLN A 58 -12.75 17.21 -1.27
C GLN A 58 -11.28 16.79 -1.33
N THR A 59 -10.95 16.00 -2.33
CA THR A 59 -9.59 15.57 -2.65
C THR A 59 -9.27 15.89 -4.12
N THR A 60 -8.02 15.69 -4.52
CA THR A 60 -7.62 15.77 -5.94
C THR A 60 -8.27 14.71 -6.81
N SER A 61 -8.74 13.60 -6.19
CA SER A 61 -9.44 12.51 -6.87
C SER A 61 -10.96 12.61 -6.84
N GLY A 62 -11.52 13.66 -6.23
CA GLY A 62 -12.97 13.85 -6.09
C GLY A 62 -13.42 13.94 -4.64
N LYS A 63 -14.72 13.79 -4.44
CA LYS A 63 -15.39 13.90 -3.14
C LYS A 63 -15.59 12.53 -2.53
N VAL A 64 -15.08 12.32 -1.32
CA VAL A 64 -15.24 11.08 -0.56
C VAL A 64 -16.09 11.31 0.67
N LEU A 65 -17.08 10.44 0.90
CA LEU A 65 -17.94 10.50 2.07
C LEU A 65 -17.25 9.84 3.26
N SER A 66 -17.19 10.54 4.41
CA SER A 66 -16.74 9.94 5.65
C SER A 66 -17.74 8.90 6.14
N GLN A 67 -17.22 7.75 6.54
CA GLN A 67 -17.96 6.69 7.23
C GLN A 67 -17.47 6.63 8.68
N ARG A 68 -18.30 6.08 9.56
CA ARG A 68 -17.97 5.98 10.98
C ARG A 68 -18.29 4.60 11.52
N ALA A 69 -17.30 3.95 12.07
CA ALA A 69 -17.48 2.70 12.83
C ALA A 69 -16.48 2.65 14.00
N GLU A 70 -16.85 1.96 15.07
CA GLU A 70 -15.96 1.66 16.19
C GLU A 70 -15.23 2.86 16.83
N GLY A 71 -15.78 4.07 16.68
CA GLY A 71 -15.17 5.30 17.23
C GLY A 71 -14.05 5.90 16.36
N ILE A 72 -13.90 5.46 15.14
CA ILE A 72 -13.03 6.06 14.13
C ILE A 72 -13.83 6.57 12.94
N LEU A 73 -13.21 7.45 12.15
CA LEU A 73 -13.62 7.81 10.81
C LEU A 73 -12.82 6.99 9.80
N TYR A 74 -13.45 6.60 8.71
CA TYR A 74 -12.78 5.91 7.62
C TYR A 74 -13.33 6.32 6.26
N TRP A 75 -12.47 6.22 5.26
CA TRP A 75 -12.74 6.52 3.86
C TRP A 75 -12.09 5.41 3.05
N GLU A 76 -12.84 4.80 2.18
CA GLU A 76 -12.42 3.60 1.44
C GLU A 76 -12.42 3.84 -0.06
N ASP A 77 -11.57 3.08 -0.74
CA ASP A 77 -11.49 2.98 -2.20
C ASP A 77 -11.25 4.31 -2.90
N ILE A 78 -10.41 5.15 -2.32
CA ILE A 78 -10.02 6.41 -2.93
C ILE A 78 -9.04 6.13 -4.07
N PRO A 79 -9.39 6.40 -5.34
CA PRO A 79 -8.49 6.17 -6.46
C PRO A 79 -7.36 7.19 -6.45
N PHE A 80 -6.13 6.75 -6.36
CA PHE A 80 -4.95 7.63 -6.48
C PHE A 80 -4.33 7.60 -7.88
N ALA A 81 -4.69 6.60 -8.70
CA ALA A 81 -4.20 6.44 -10.06
C ALA A 81 -5.32 6.02 -11.01
N LEU A 82 -5.15 6.31 -12.29
CA LEU A 82 -5.95 5.71 -13.35
C LEU A 82 -5.74 4.18 -13.35
N PRO A 83 -6.79 3.39 -13.67
CA PRO A 83 -6.66 1.96 -13.80
C PRO A 83 -5.54 1.59 -14.80
N PRO A 84 -4.55 0.78 -14.42
CA PRO A 84 -3.41 0.44 -15.27
C PRO A 84 -3.75 -0.63 -16.32
N LEU A 85 -4.79 -0.36 -17.12
CA LEU A 85 -5.34 -1.25 -18.14
C LEU A 85 -4.78 -0.97 -19.53
N GLY A 86 -4.79 -1.98 -20.39
CA GLY A 86 -4.46 -1.82 -21.82
C GLY A 86 -3.12 -1.11 -22.02
N ASN A 87 -3.15 0.08 -22.60
CA ASN A 87 -1.95 0.88 -22.88
C ASN A 87 -1.23 1.42 -21.62
N LEU A 88 -1.83 1.35 -20.43
CA LEU A 88 -1.23 1.74 -19.16
C LEU A 88 -0.64 0.54 -18.41
N ARG A 89 -0.89 -0.70 -18.87
CA ARG A 89 -0.25 -1.88 -18.29
C ARG A 89 1.26 -1.80 -18.49
N TRP A 90 2.03 -2.20 -17.48
CA TRP A 90 3.51 -2.13 -17.47
C TRP A 90 4.07 -0.74 -17.76
N LYS A 91 3.38 0.28 -17.28
CA LYS A 91 3.85 1.67 -17.27
C LYS A 91 3.79 2.26 -15.87
N ALA A 92 4.51 3.37 -15.69
CA ALA A 92 4.37 4.19 -14.51
C ALA A 92 2.89 4.56 -14.28
N PRO A 93 2.40 4.57 -13.05
CA PRO A 93 1.03 4.94 -12.78
C PRO A 93 0.78 6.41 -13.12
N VAL A 94 -0.42 6.68 -13.61
CA VAL A 94 -0.89 8.03 -13.94
C VAL A 94 -1.87 8.47 -12.88
N ALA A 95 -1.70 9.66 -12.31
CA ALA A 95 -2.60 10.18 -11.28
C ALA A 95 -4.05 10.24 -11.75
N PHE A 96 -4.96 9.81 -10.89
CA PHE A 96 -6.40 10.04 -11.09
C PHE A 96 -6.74 11.42 -10.50
N VAL A 97 -7.23 12.32 -11.33
CA VAL A 97 -7.61 13.68 -10.94
C VAL A 97 -9.03 13.96 -11.41
N ALA A 98 -9.92 14.34 -10.49
CA ALA A 98 -11.29 14.66 -10.78
C ALA A 98 -11.86 15.65 -9.74
N GLU A 99 -12.58 16.68 -10.17
CA GLU A 99 -13.15 17.69 -9.27
C GLU A 99 -14.54 17.30 -8.75
N ASP A 100 -15.43 16.85 -9.62
CA ASP A 100 -16.84 16.56 -9.30
C ASP A 100 -17.17 15.06 -9.27
N PHE A 101 -16.15 14.21 -9.08
CA PHE A 101 -16.33 12.78 -8.96
C PHE A 101 -16.69 12.39 -7.52
N HIS A 102 -17.77 11.60 -7.37
CA HIS A 102 -18.13 11.03 -6.08
C HIS A 102 -17.52 9.65 -5.95
N ILE A 103 -16.62 9.51 -4.97
CA ILE A 103 -15.93 8.27 -4.68
C ILE A 103 -16.89 7.36 -3.90
N ASN A 104 -17.12 6.17 -4.42
CA ASN A 104 -17.93 5.13 -3.78
C ASN A 104 -17.09 3.88 -3.57
N PRO A 105 -17.34 3.11 -2.49
CA PRO A 105 -16.71 1.82 -2.28
C PRO A 105 -16.90 0.90 -3.49
N LYS A 106 -15.89 0.10 -3.80
CA LYS A 106 -15.84 -0.75 -4.98
C LYS A 106 -15.67 -2.23 -4.61
N GLU A 107 -16.42 -3.10 -5.26
CA GLU A 107 -16.17 -4.53 -5.20
C GLU A 107 -14.90 -4.93 -5.98
N ASN A 108 -14.23 -5.99 -5.55
CA ASN A 108 -12.97 -6.46 -6.14
C ASN A 108 -11.89 -5.37 -6.28
N ASN A 109 -11.76 -4.54 -5.26
CA ASN A 109 -10.89 -3.38 -5.18
C ASN A 109 -9.41 -3.71 -4.89
N PHE A 110 -9.01 -4.96 -4.96
CA PHE A 110 -7.64 -5.42 -4.73
C PHE A 110 -6.97 -5.87 -6.04
N CYS A 111 -5.65 -5.80 -6.06
CA CYS A 111 -4.89 -6.08 -7.26
C CYS A 111 -4.92 -7.56 -7.63
N HIS A 112 -4.93 -7.83 -8.93
CA HIS A 112 -4.96 -9.17 -9.49
C HIS A 112 -3.87 -10.06 -8.88
N GLN A 113 -4.26 -11.22 -8.37
CA GLN A 113 -3.39 -12.16 -7.66
C GLN A 113 -3.94 -13.57 -7.69
N GLU A 114 -3.08 -14.54 -7.46
CA GLU A 114 -3.49 -15.93 -7.31
C GLU A 114 -4.01 -16.19 -5.88
N ILE A 115 -5.12 -16.90 -5.82
CA ILE A 115 -5.74 -17.32 -4.58
C ILE A 115 -5.66 -18.84 -4.51
N GLY A 116 -5.10 -19.37 -3.44
CA GLY A 116 -5.16 -20.79 -3.15
C GLY A 116 -3.79 -21.43 -2.93
N GLY A 117 -3.76 -22.32 -1.95
CA GLY A 117 -2.56 -23.09 -1.53
C GLY A 117 -2.59 -24.56 -1.96
N GLN A 118 -3.50 -25.01 -2.82
CA GLN A 118 -3.53 -26.39 -3.29
C GLN A 118 -3.54 -26.47 -4.81
N ILE A 119 -2.67 -27.32 -5.31
CA ILE A 119 -2.11 -27.46 -6.67
C ILE A 119 -3.15 -27.75 -7.78
N GLN A 120 -4.43 -27.81 -7.55
CA GLN A 120 -5.40 -28.28 -8.52
C GLN A 120 -6.31 -27.22 -9.16
N GLU A 121 -6.46 -26.06 -8.57
CA GLU A 121 -7.19 -24.96 -9.20
C GLU A 121 -6.52 -23.64 -8.86
N ILE A 122 -5.85 -23.02 -9.84
CA ILE A 122 -5.37 -21.65 -9.74
C ILE A 122 -6.57 -20.74 -9.88
N ASN A 123 -7.16 -20.34 -8.75
CA ASN A 123 -8.20 -19.32 -8.75
C ASN A 123 -7.51 -17.95 -8.76
N GLN A 124 -7.80 -17.17 -9.78
CA GLN A 124 -7.36 -15.78 -9.85
C GLN A 124 -8.46 -14.87 -9.33
N ALA A 125 -8.11 -13.90 -8.51
CA ALA A 125 -9.03 -12.91 -8.00
C ALA A 125 -8.45 -11.51 -8.06
N GLY A 126 -9.31 -10.53 -7.83
CA GLY A 126 -8.96 -9.13 -7.92
C GLY A 126 -9.08 -8.58 -9.33
N SER A 127 -8.57 -7.40 -9.53
CA SER A 127 -8.68 -6.64 -10.78
C SER A 127 -7.37 -5.91 -11.08
N GLU A 128 -7.10 -5.61 -12.35
CA GLU A 128 -6.05 -4.65 -12.67
C GLU A 128 -6.47 -3.21 -12.30
N ASP A 129 -7.76 -2.92 -12.25
CA ASP A 129 -8.30 -1.68 -11.70
C ASP A 129 -8.33 -1.76 -10.17
N CYS A 130 -7.17 -1.53 -9.53
CA CYS A 130 -6.94 -1.80 -8.12
C CYS A 130 -6.17 -0.70 -7.36
N LEU A 131 -5.79 0.38 -8.03
CA LEU A 131 -4.95 1.41 -7.42
C LEU A 131 -5.76 2.39 -6.57
N TYR A 132 -6.22 1.86 -5.44
CA TYR A 132 -7.01 2.54 -4.43
C TYR A 132 -6.29 2.57 -3.09
N LEU A 133 -6.64 3.54 -2.25
CA LEU A 133 -6.18 3.61 -0.87
C LEU A 133 -7.35 3.84 0.09
N ASP A 134 -7.15 3.44 1.34
CA ASP A 134 -8.05 3.69 2.45
C ASP A 134 -7.40 4.59 3.47
N ILE A 135 -8.21 5.37 4.17
CA ILE A 135 -7.78 6.23 5.27
C ILE A 135 -8.60 5.90 6.51
N ARG A 136 -7.94 5.80 7.64
CA ARG A 136 -8.55 5.66 8.97
C ARG A 136 -8.01 6.75 9.87
N ALA A 137 -8.90 7.50 10.52
CA ALA A 137 -8.56 8.60 11.44
C ALA A 137 -9.36 8.49 12.75
N PRO A 138 -8.82 8.99 13.88
CA PRO A 138 -9.57 9.03 15.13
C PRO A 138 -10.80 9.95 14.98
N HIS A 139 -11.90 9.57 15.63
CA HIS A 139 -13.08 10.42 15.68
C HIS A 139 -12.83 11.67 16.52
N GLY A 140 -13.26 12.81 16.03
CA GLY A 140 -13.14 14.13 16.66
C GLY A 140 -12.30 15.09 15.82
N SER A 141 -12.51 16.39 16.08
CA SER A 141 -11.74 17.44 15.37
C SER A 141 -10.31 17.46 15.90
N ARG A 142 -9.37 16.99 15.11
CA ARG A 142 -7.94 17.03 15.39
C ARG A 142 -7.20 17.38 14.11
N ASP A 143 -6.26 18.28 14.23
CA ASP A 143 -5.42 18.72 13.11
C ASP A 143 -3.96 18.31 13.36
N ASN A 144 -3.21 18.19 12.29
CA ASN A 144 -1.79 17.87 12.30
C ASN A 144 -1.45 16.52 12.95
N LEU A 145 -2.32 15.51 12.80
CA LEU A 145 -2.06 14.17 13.29
C LEU A 145 -0.91 13.51 12.53
N PRO A 146 -0.04 12.74 13.20
CA PRO A 146 0.95 11.93 12.53
C PRO A 146 0.29 10.95 11.55
N VAL A 147 0.89 10.77 10.39
CA VAL A 147 0.40 9.87 9.33
C VAL A 147 1.27 8.62 9.27
N MET A 148 0.66 7.46 9.28
CA MET A 148 1.28 6.17 9.12
C MET A 148 0.82 5.54 7.80
N PHE A 149 1.72 5.40 6.84
CA PHE A 149 1.45 4.85 5.52
C PHE A 149 1.86 3.38 5.50
N TRP A 150 0.86 2.49 5.50
CA TRP A 150 1.04 1.06 5.56
C TRP A 150 1.31 0.44 4.19
N ILE A 151 2.31 -0.41 4.10
CA ILE A 151 2.62 -1.19 2.90
C ILE A 151 2.47 -2.67 3.25
N HIS A 152 1.46 -3.32 2.68
CA HIS A 152 1.17 -4.72 2.97
C HIS A 152 2.26 -5.66 2.43
N GLY A 153 2.39 -6.83 3.04
CA GLY A 153 3.26 -7.92 2.62
C GLY A 153 2.64 -8.81 1.55
N GLY A 154 3.02 -10.08 1.55
CA GLY A 154 2.51 -11.08 0.60
C GLY A 154 3.43 -11.31 -0.59
N GLY A 155 4.76 -11.21 -0.40
CA GLY A 155 5.76 -11.56 -1.41
C GLY A 155 5.76 -10.69 -2.68
N ASN A 156 5.06 -9.56 -2.68
CA ASN A 156 4.72 -8.77 -3.87
C ASN A 156 3.88 -9.53 -4.91
N THR A 157 3.27 -10.64 -4.52
CA THR A 157 2.43 -11.48 -5.39
C THR A 157 0.99 -11.57 -4.90
N SER A 158 0.74 -11.24 -3.62
CA SER A 158 -0.57 -11.26 -2.98
C SER A 158 -0.68 -10.17 -1.91
N GLY A 159 -1.88 -10.01 -1.36
CA GLY A 159 -2.19 -9.03 -0.32
C GLY A 159 -3.02 -7.85 -0.83
N HIS A 160 -3.56 -7.08 0.08
CA HIS A 160 -4.37 -5.90 -0.23
C HIS A 160 -4.48 -4.95 0.97
N LYS A 161 -4.96 -3.73 0.70
CA LYS A 161 -5.11 -2.63 1.67
C LYS A 161 -5.99 -2.95 2.88
N ASP A 162 -6.99 -3.85 2.72
CA ASP A 162 -7.98 -4.18 3.76
C ASP A 162 -7.56 -5.34 4.66
N PHE A 163 -6.39 -5.92 4.42
CA PHE A 163 -5.95 -7.12 5.13
C PHE A 163 -5.76 -6.89 6.64
N TYR A 164 -5.38 -5.67 7.04
CA TYR A 164 -5.12 -5.32 8.43
C TYR A 164 -6.12 -4.29 8.96
N ASN A 165 -6.70 -4.57 10.12
CA ASN A 165 -7.55 -3.62 10.83
C ASN A 165 -6.70 -2.74 11.75
N PHE A 166 -6.55 -1.47 11.41
CA PHE A 166 -5.79 -0.48 12.19
C PHE A 166 -6.65 0.34 13.16
N SER A 167 -7.91 0.00 13.38
CA SER A 167 -8.84 0.78 14.22
C SER A 167 -8.29 0.99 15.65
N GLU A 168 -7.70 -0.05 16.25
CA GLU A 168 -7.11 0.05 17.59
C GLU A 168 -5.86 0.93 17.62
N LEU A 169 -5.02 0.88 16.59
CA LEU A 169 -3.86 1.75 16.49
C LEU A 169 -4.28 3.22 16.39
N VAL A 170 -5.24 3.49 15.52
CA VAL A 170 -5.81 4.83 15.29
C VAL A 170 -6.40 5.41 16.58
N LYS A 171 -7.26 4.64 17.26
CA LYS A 171 -7.91 5.07 18.52
C LYS A 171 -6.92 5.35 19.64
N ARG A 172 -5.92 4.48 19.81
CA ARG A 172 -5.02 4.53 20.98
C ARG A 172 -3.86 5.49 20.80
N LYS A 173 -3.49 5.84 19.59
CA LYS A 173 -2.25 6.58 19.30
C LYS A 173 -2.49 7.92 18.65
N ASP A 174 -3.74 8.27 18.36
CA ASP A 174 -4.07 9.53 17.71
C ASP A 174 -3.25 9.73 16.42
N VAL A 175 -3.28 8.73 15.56
CA VAL A 175 -2.59 8.74 14.27
C VAL A 175 -3.59 8.50 13.15
N ILE A 176 -3.27 8.97 11.96
CA ILE A 176 -3.99 8.57 10.74
C ILE A 176 -3.23 7.41 10.11
N VAL A 177 -3.95 6.37 9.71
CA VAL A 177 -3.37 5.26 8.92
C VAL A 177 -3.91 5.34 7.50
N VAL A 178 -3.00 5.28 6.53
CA VAL A 178 -3.29 5.18 5.11
C VAL A 178 -2.77 3.84 4.60
N SER A 179 -3.63 3.08 3.94
CA SER A 179 -3.31 1.75 3.39
C SER A 179 -3.58 1.74 1.88
N PRO A 180 -2.57 1.79 1.02
CA PRO A 180 -2.75 1.65 -0.42
C PRO A 180 -2.65 0.21 -0.88
N ASN A 181 -3.29 -0.10 -2.01
CA ASN A 181 -2.89 -1.17 -2.88
C ASN A 181 -1.71 -0.76 -3.78
N TYR A 182 -1.00 -1.73 -4.29
CA TYR A 182 0.00 -1.58 -5.34
C TYR A 182 -0.02 -2.81 -6.24
N ARG A 183 0.35 -2.66 -7.51
CA ARG A 183 0.37 -3.79 -8.46
C ARG A 183 1.29 -4.90 -7.98
N LEU A 184 0.86 -6.13 -8.21
CA LEU A 184 1.46 -7.35 -7.70
C LEU A 184 1.94 -8.26 -8.85
N GLY A 185 2.79 -9.23 -8.52
CA GLY A 185 3.25 -10.26 -9.44
C GLY A 185 3.77 -9.67 -10.76
N PRO A 186 3.48 -10.33 -11.89
CA PRO A 186 3.94 -9.88 -13.20
C PRO A 186 3.37 -8.51 -13.62
N LEU A 187 2.25 -8.08 -13.07
CA LEU A 187 1.67 -6.76 -13.39
C LEU A 187 2.42 -5.61 -12.69
N GLY A 188 3.03 -5.89 -11.53
CA GLY A 188 3.78 -4.91 -10.74
C GLY A 188 5.30 -5.02 -10.87
N PHE A 189 5.83 -6.20 -11.16
CA PHE A 189 7.27 -6.51 -11.05
C PHE A 189 7.75 -7.40 -12.20
N PHE A 190 7.54 -6.96 -13.42
CA PHE A 190 7.90 -7.70 -14.62
C PHE A 190 8.94 -6.96 -15.46
N THR A 191 9.87 -7.70 -16.05
CA THR A 191 10.82 -7.16 -17.01
C THR A 191 11.01 -8.13 -18.18
N HIS A 192 11.01 -7.59 -19.38
CA HIS A 192 11.30 -8.33 -20.59
C HIS A 192 11.97 -7.37 -21.60
N PRO A 193 12.97 -7.82 -22.41
CA PRO A 193 13.63 -6.96 -23.38
C PRO A 193 12.66 -6.23 -24.31
N ALA A 194 11.65 -6.93 -24.83
CA ALA A 194 10.64 -6.32 -25.70
C ALA A 194 9.88 -5.16 -25.04
N ILE A 195 9.57 -5.24 -23.75
CA ILE A 195 8.95 -4.13 -23.00
C ILE A 195 9.94 -2.97 -22.86
N GLN A 196 11.20 -3.29 -22.51
CA GLN A 196 12.24 -2.28 -22.33
C GLN A 196 12.53 -1.51 -23.63
N ASP A 197 12.45 -2.16 -24.79
CA ASP A 197 12.71 -1.54 -26.08
C ASP A 197 11.55 -0.60 -26.50
N TYR A 198 10.31 -0.93 -26.15
CA TYR A 198 9.13 -0.10 -26.45
C TYR A 198 8.94 1.07 -25.50
N HIS A 199 9.53 1.03 -24.32
CA HIS A 199 9.34 2.06 -23.29
C HIS A 199 10.47 3.09 -23.27
N SER A 200 10.18 4.26 -22.72
CA SER A 200 11.16 5.35 -22.52
C SER A 200 11.05 5.91 -21.10
N GLY A 201 12.10 6.60 -20.68
CA GLY A 201 12.10 7.26 -19.37
C GLY A 201 11.82 6.31 -18.20
N ILE A 202 10.89 6.68 -17.33
CA ILE A 202 10.56 5.93 -16.12
C ILE A 202 9.84 4.61 -16.43
N ASP A 203 9.20 4.49 -17.59
CA ASP A 203 8.52 3.26 -17.99
C ASP A 203 9.50 2.12 -18.32
N LYS A 204 10.79 2.41 -18.49
CA LYS A 204 11.87 1.40 -18.61
C LYS A 204 12.22 0.71 -17.28
N THR A 205 11.37 0.81 -16.28
CA THR A 205 11.52 0.09 -15.01
C THR A 205 10.87 -1.29 -15.06
N SER A 206 11.22 -2.14 -14.12
CA SER A 206 10.51 -3.38 -13.79
C SER A 206 9.76 -3.30 -12.45
N ASN A 207 9.72 -2.11 -11.81
CA ASN A 207 9.23 -1.92 -10.45
C ASN A 207 7.97 -1.02 -10.43
N PHE A 208 6.95 -1.39 -11.24
CA PHE A 208 5.72 -0.60 -11.34
C PHE A 208 4.98 -0.54 -10.01
N GLY A 209 4.97 -1.62 -9.21
CA GLY A 209 4.39 -1.62 -7.86
C GLY A 209 5.07 -0.64 -6.90
N ILE A 210 6.39 -0.43 -7.02
CA ILE A 210 7.08 0.62 -6.24
C ILE A 210 6.67 2.01 -6.73
N LEU A 211 6.49 2.20 -8.03
CA LEU A 211 6.01 3.48 -8.57
C LEU A 211 4.57 3.77 -8.14
N ASP A 212 3.73 2.74 -7.98
CA ASP A 212 2.37 2.87 -7.44
C ASP A 212 2.42 3.43 -6.01
N LEU A 213 3.30 2.88 -5.16
CA LEU A 213 3.51 3.38 -3.79
C LEU A 213 4.04 4.82 -3.78
N VAL A 214 4.93 5.18 -4.70
CA VAL A 214 5.40 6.56 -4.85
C VAL A 214 4.25 7.49 -5.21
N LEU A 215 3.37 7.09 -6.12
CA LEU A 215 2.22 7.91 -6.51
C LEU A 215 1.20 8.03 -5.38
N ALA A 216 0.93 6.94 -4.66
CA ALA A 216 0.08 6.97 -3.46
C ALA A 216 0.64 7.91 -2.38
N LEU A 217 1.96 7.91 -2.15
CA LEU A 217 2.62 8.85 -1.24
C LEU A 217 2.50 10.31 -1.70
N LYS A 218 2.59 10.58 -3.00
CA LYS A 218 2.33 11.92 -3.55
C LYS A 218 0.90 12.36 -3.28
N TRP A 219 -0.06 11.48 -3.56
CA TRP A 219 -1.46 11.73 -3.27
C TRP A 219 -1.69 12.05 -1.78
N VAL A 220 -1.05 11.29 -0.87
CA VAL A 220 -1.12 11.55 0.58
C VAL A 220 -0.57 12.92 0.92
N ASN A 221 0.59 13.31 0.39
CA ASN A 221 1.15 14.65 0.63
C ASN A 221 0.22 15.79 0.20
N GLU A 222 -0.51 15.58 -0.90
CA GLU A 222 -1.41 16.60 -1.46
C GLU A 222 -2.75 16.69 -0.71
N ASN A 223 -3.23 15.59 -0.11
CA ASN A 223 -4.61 15.49 0.34
C ASN A 223 -4.78 15.26 1.85
N ILE A 224 -3.77 14.71 2.55
CA ILE A 224 -3.97 14.20 3.91
C ILE A 224 -4.32 15.28 4.94
N ALA A 225 -3.98 16.53 4.68
CA ALA A 225 -4.38 17.65 5.53
C ALA A 225 -5.90 17.83 5.59
N SER A 226 -6.64 17.52 4.51
CA SER A 226 -8.10 17.54 4.50
C SER A 226 -8.72 16.49 5.43
N PHE A 227 -7.96 15.48 5.82
CA PHE A 227 -8.35 14.43 6.76
C PHE A 227 -7.81 14.67 8.18
N GLY A 228 -7.19 15.83 8.43
CA GLY A 228 -6.58 16.20 9.72
C GLY A 228 -5.15 15.68 9.91
N GLY A 229 -4.50 15.15 8.87
CA GLY A 229 -3.13 14.66 8.93
C GLY A 229 -2.07 15.73 8.64
N ASP A 230 -0.88 15.53 9.17
CA ASP A 230 0.28 16.38 8.90
C ASP A 230 1.10 15.81 7.74
N PRO A 231 1.09 16.46 6.55
CA PRO A 231 1.88 16.04 5.41
C PRO A 231 3.39 16.11 5.66
N ASN A 232 3.84 16.82 6.71
CA ASN A 232 5.23 16.90 7.13
C ASN A 232 5.61 15.87 8.19
N ASN A 233 4.72 14.94 8.54
CA ASN A 233 4.95 13.94 9.55
C ASN A 233 4.44 12.55 9.12
N ILE A 234 4.91 12.09 7.96
CA ILE A 234 4.53 10.80 7.37
C ILE A 234 5.59 9.76 7.73
N THR A 235 5.14 8.63 8.29
CA THR A 235 5.94 7.44 8.54
C THR A 235 5.49 6.34 7.60
N ILE A 236 6.37 5.86 6.74
CA ILE A 236 6.11 4.64 5.95
C ILE A 236 6.43 3.42 6.81
N PHE A 237 5.58 2.40 6.78
CA PHE A 237 5.84 1.15 7.50
C PHE A 237 5.24 -0.04 6.75
N GLY A 238 5.85 -1.21 6.90
CA GLY A 238 5.40 -2.40 6.19
C GLY A 238 6.07 -3.66 6.73
N GLU A 239 5.46 -4.80 6.46
CA GLU A 239 5.90 -6.10 6.92
C GLU A 239 6.24 -7.01 5.72
N SER A 240 7.26 -7.90 5.89
CA SER A 240 7.68 -8.85 4.87
C SER A 240 8.06 -8.15 3.55
N ALA A 241 7.40 -8.47 2.44
CA ALA A 241 7.58 -7.74 1.18
C ALA A 241 7.26 -6.25 1.32
N GLY A 242 6.28 -5.85 2.15
CA GLY A 242 6.01 -4.46 2.48
C GLY A 242 7.19 -3.79 3.20
N GLY A 243 7.86 -4.51 4.10
CA GLY A 243 9.11 -4.08 4.73
C GLY A 243 10.25 -3.92 3.72
N HIS A 244 10.35 -4.82 2.73
CA HIS A 244 11.27 -4.68 1.60
C HIS A 244 10.96 -3.45 0.75
N ASN A 245 9.67 -3.19 0.47
CA ASN A 245 9.22 -2.03 -0.28
C ASN A 245 9.52 -0.72 0.47
N VAL A 246 9.42 -0.70 1.82
CA VAL A 246 9.89 0.41 2.65
C VAL A 246 11.37 0.69 2.40
N LEU A 247 12.23 -0.34 2.41
CA LEU A 247 13.67 -0.19 2.15
C LEU A 247 13.95 0.29 0.72
N SER A 248 13.15 -0.18 -0.25
CA SER A 248 13.24 0.26 -1.64
C SER A 248 12.88 1.76 -1.79
N LEU A 249 11.85 2.23 -1.08
CA LEU A 249 11.44 3.64 -1.09
C LEU A 249 12.51 4.56 -0.47
N LEU A 250 13.29 4.08 0.52
CA LEU A 250 14.40 4.86 1.10
C LEU A 250 15.48 5.24 0.07
N VAL A 251 15.66 4.41 -0.96
CA VAL A 251 16.68 4.64 -2.01
C VAL A 251 16.07 5.15 -3.32
N ALA A 252 14.75 5.11 -3.48
CA ALA A 252 14.06 5.58 -4.66
C ALA A 252 14.10 7.10 -4.77
N LYS A 253 14.71 7.63 -5.84
CA LYS A 253 14.80 9.09 -6.07
C LYS A 253 13.44 9.77 -6.13
N GLN A 254 12.44 9.08 -6.68
CA GLN A 254 11.08 9.56 -6.85
C GLN A 254 10.32 9.69 -5.52
N ALA A 255 10.75 8.96 -4.48
CA ALA A 255 10.15 9.01 -3.15
C ALA A 255 10.79 10.09 -2.23
N LYS A 256 11.82 10.78 -2.72
CA LYS A 256 12.54 11.78 -1.93
C LYS A 256 11.62 12.91 -1.49
N GLY A 257 11.54 13.11 -0.17
CA GLY A 257 10.73 14.17 0.43
C GLY A 257 9.24 13.84 0.62
N LEU A 258 8.79 12.64 0.21
CA LEU A 258 7.40 12.21 0.37
C LEU A 258 7.10 11.59 1.75
N PHE A 259 8.10 11.25 2.53
CA PHE A 259 7.97 10.73 3.89
C PHE A 259 9.15 11.15 4.77
N HIS A 260 9.01 11.00 6.10
CA HIS A 260 9.90 11.56 7.11
C HIS A 260 10.53 10.49 8.00
N LYS A 261 9.87 9.33 8.13
CA LYS A 261 10.26 8.21 8.98
C LYS A 261 9.94 6.90 8.28
N ALA A 262 10.64 5.84 8.64
CA ALA A 262 10.45 4.52 8.05
C ALA A 262 10.58 3.43 9.12
N ILE A 263 9.70 2.42 9.05
CA ILE A 263 9.72 1.21 9.88
C ILE A 263 9.63 0.01 8.93
N SER A 264 10.68 -0.79 8.87
CA SER A 264 10.72 -2.03 8.09
C SER A 264 10.62 -3.22 9.04
N GLN A 265 9.54 -3.98 8.93
CA GLN A 265 9.31 -5.18 9.71
C GLN A 265 9.60 -6.40 8.84
N SER A 266 10.56 -7.21 9.24
CA SER A 266 10.98 -8.42 8.48
C SER A 266 11.34 -8.14 7.01
N GLY A 267 11.78 -6.93 6.68
CA GLY A 267 12.22 -6.56 5.35
C GLY A 267 13.63 -7.08 5.06
N TYR A 268 13.94 -7.26 3.79
CA TYR A 268 15.26 -7.67 3.32
C TYR A 268 15.76 -6.76 2.20
N THR A 269 17.08 -6.70 1.99
CA THR A 269 17.71 -5.75 1.06
C THR A 269 18.20 -6.38 -0.23
N LYS A 270 17.91 -7.67 -0.46
CA LYS A 270 18.37 -8.37 -1.66
C LYS A 270 17.52 -7.98 -2.87
N SER A 271 18.16 -7.55 -3.94
CA SER A 271 17.53 -7.30 -5.23
C SER A 271 18.24 -8.09 -6.33
N SER A 272 17.55 -8.34 -7.44
CA SER A 272 18.13 -8.97 -8.63
C SER A 272 18.53 -7.92 -9.67
N SER A 273 19.64 -8.16 -10.38
CA SER A 273 19.96 -7.36 -11.56
C SER A 273 19.00 -7.67 -12.71
N LEU A 274 18.81 -6.74 -13.65
CA LEU A 274 18.00 -6.98 -14.86
C LEU A 274 18.49 -8.21 -15.63
N GLN A 275 19.82 -8.41 -15.73
CA GLN A 275 20.40 -9.59 -16.38
C GLN A 275 20.00 -10.91 -15.71
N ASN A 276 19.90 -10.92 -14.37
CA ASN A 276 19.45 -12.11 -13.66
C ASN A 276 17.93 -12.33 -13.81
N ALA A 277 17.16 -11.25 -13.84
CA ALA A 277 15.72 -11.33 -14.09
C ALA A 277 15.43 -11.92 -15.48
N TYR A 278 16.16 -11.51 -16.52
CA TYR A 278 16.02 -12.09 -17.87
C TYR A 278 16.40 -13.59 -17.96
N LYS A 279 17.27 -14.09 -17.08
CA LYS A 279 17.67 -15.50 -17.07
C LYS A 279 16.69 -16.41 -16.33
N SER A 280 15.86 -15.87 -15.46
CA SER A 280 14.86 -16.65 -14.72
C SER A 280 13.62 -17.00 -15.55
N GLU A 281 13.53 -16.51 -16.79
CA GLU A 281 12.42 -16.75 -17.73
C GLU A 281 12.68 -17.93 -18.69
N ASN A 282 13.84 -18.63 -18.56
CA ASN A 282 14.18 -19.84 -19.34
C ASN A 282 14.16 -21.08 -18.40
#